data_009a53e39377e7d34d4395273a0eba94
#
_entry.id   009a53e39377e7d34d4395273a0eba94
#
_cell.length_a   1.000
_cell.length_b   1.000
_cell.length_c   1.000
_cell.angle_alpha   90.00
_cell.angle_beta   90.00
_cell.angle_gamma   90.00
#
_symmetry.space_group_name_H-M   'P 1'
#
loop_
_entity.id
_entity.type
_entity.pdbx_description
1 polymer ?
#
loop_
_entity_poly.entity_id
_entity_poly.type
_entity_poly.pdbx_seq_one_letter_code
_entity_poly.pdbx_strand_id
1 'polypeptide(L)'
;MKINHKVLSKAFVIGLVAVVVISLIGILTMSRSHVVLQGQIEATEIRISGKLPGRVDTFFVAEGQAVNRGDTLVGISSPEAWAKLQQANAMENVAKFQNEKIDEGTRLQIIRTAEELWNKSKTDLQLAKSTFQRIQALYKDSVVSAQRYDEVEALYQSAIAAERAAHQQYLLAKAGAQKQDKESARSLVDAAQGTVSEVQSVLQDAWLTAPANGEIATIYVQCGELVGTGTPIMNLVVLQDCHVVLNVREDYLSNFPMGQAFVGKVPALGHKEIVFQVNYISPLGSFATWKSTDNSSYDMRTFEIHALPMETVKGLRPGMSVLVEMDK
;
A
#
# COMPACT_ATOMS: atom_id res chain seq x y z
N MET A 1 -44.52 -10.67 95.64
CA MET A 1 -43.29 -11.02 94.84
C MET A 1 -42.57 -9.73 94.53
N LYS A 2 -41.54 -9.33 95.26
CA LYS A 2 -40.79 -8.12 95.05
C LYS A 2 -39.77 -8.32 93.95
N ILE A 3 -40.01 -7.83 92.79
CA ILE A 3 -39.07 -7.90 91.66
C ILE A 3 -37.87 -7.02 92.01
N ASN A 4 -36.72 -7.65 92.04
CA ASN A 4 -35.49 -6.97 92.44
C ASN A 4 -34.99 -6.06 91.29
N HIS A 5 -35.30 -4.76 91.36
CA HIS A 5 -35.00 -3.74 90.34
C HIS A 5 -33.52 -3.70 89.91
N LYS A 6 -32.60 -4.12 90.85
CA LYS A 6 -31.14 -4.21 90.55
C LYS A 6 -30.77 -5.32 89.56
N VAL A 7 -31.53 -6.46 89.59
CA VAL A 7 -31.31 -7.54 88.63
C VAL A 7 -31.85 -7.24 87.26
N LEU A 8 -33.03 -6.56 87.19
CA LEU A 8 -33.68 -6.14 85.94
C LEU A 8 -32.86 -5.06 85.23
N SER A 9 -32.27 -4.14 85.96
CA SER A 9 -31.40 -3.11 85.35
C SER A 9 -30.07 -3.66 84.84
N LYS A 10 -29.49 -4.67 85.54
CA LYS A 10 -28.28 -5.38 85.00
C LYS A 10 -28.58 -6.21 83.76
N ALA A 11 -29.72 -6.91 83.72
CA ALA A 11 -30.15 -7.64 82.54
C ALA A 11 -30.39 -6.72 81.32
N PHE A 12 -30.99 -5.56 81.56
CA PHE A 12 -31.20 -4.55 80.52
C PHE A 12 -29.87 -3.97 80.00
N VAL A 13 -28.92 -3.66 80.82
CA VAL A 13 -27.59 -3.20 80.41
C VAL A 13 -26.82 -4.25 79.62
N ILE A 14 -26.87 -5.53 80.06
CA ILE A 14 -26.24 -6.63 79.30
C ILE A 14 -26.89 -6.82 77.94
N GLY A 15 -28.22 -6.75 77.84
CA GLY A 15 -28.94 -6.79 76.61
C GLY A 15 -28.60 -5.63 75.65
N LEU A 16 -28.47 -4.43 76.18
CA LEU A 16 -28.08 -3.26 75.37
C LEU A 16 -26.65 -3.37 74.87
N VAL A 17 -25.71 -3.85 75.68
CA VAL A 17 -24.32 -4.11 75.29
C VAL A 17 -24.25 -5.22 74.20
N ALA A 18 -25.05 -6.28 74.35
CA ALA A 18 -25.11 -7.35 73.32
C ALA A 18 -25.63 -6.82 71.98
N VAL A 19 -26.69 -5.96 71.96
CA VAL A 19 -27.21 -5.33 70.74
C VAL A 19 -26.14 -4.43 70.11
N VAL A 20 -25.40 -3.62 70.89
CA VAL A 20 -24.35 -2.76 70.39
C VAL A 20 -23.21 -3.59 69.78
N VAL A 21 -22.80 -4.71 70.43
CA VAL A 21 -21.75 -5.60 69.94
C VAL A 21 -22.20 -6.30 68.66
N ILE A 22 -23.43 -6.79 68.57
CA ILE A 22 -24.00 -7.39 67.35
C ILE A 22 -24.08 -6.39 66.21
N SER A 23 -24.50 -5.14 66.51
CA SER A 23 -24.54 -4.04 65.53
C SER A 23 -23.14 -3.69 65.03
N LEU A 24 -22.15 -3.65 65.93
CA LEU A 24 -20.75 -3.36 65.60
C LEU A 24 -20.16 -4.50 64.72
N ILE A 25 -20.45 -5.73 65.05
CA ILE A 25 -20.05 -6.90 64.24
C ILE A 25 -20.75 -6.87 62.89
N GLY A 26 -22.04 -6.51 62.83
CA GLY A 26 -22.76 -6.32 61.57
C GLY A 26 -22.17 -5.25 60.65
N ILE A 27 -21.75 -4.13 61.24
CA ILE A 27 -21.06 -3.05 60.51
C ILE A 27 -19.70 -3.46 60.03
N LEU A 28 -18.94 -4.20 60.86
CA LEU A 28 -17.61 -4.75 60.51
C LEU A 28 -17.66 -5.86 59.46
N THR A 29 -18.74 -6.63 59.43
CA THR A 29 -18.97 -7.70 58.43
C THR A 29 -19.73 -7.24 57.20
N MET A 30 -20.18 -5.98 57.13
CA MET A 30 -20.74 -5.42 55.93
C MET A 30 -19.64 -5.43 54.86
N SER A 31 -19.69 -6.41 53.95
CA SER A 31 -18.80 -6.55 52.80
C SER A 31 -18.75 -5.25 52.06
N ARG A 32 -17.54 -4.68 51.90
CA ARG A 32 -17.30 -3.58 50.97
C ARG A 32 -17.78 -4.03 49.60
N SER A 33 -18.70 -3.34 49.01
CA SER A 33 -19.13 -3.59 47.67
C SER A 33 -17.98 -3.24 46.70
N HIS A 34 -17.24 -4.27 46.27
CA HIS A 34 -16.24 -4.10 45.23
C HIS A 34 -16.97 -3.76 43.93
N VAL A 35 -16.56 -2.69 43.26
CA VAL A 35 -17.00 -2.38 41.91
C VAL A 35 -16.16 -3.21 40.95
N VAL A 36 -16.81 -4.04 40.16
CA VAL A 36 -16.13 -4.83 39.13
C VAL A 36 -16.35 -4.18 37.77
N LEU A 37 -15.30 -3.70 37.16
CA LEU A 37 -15.32 -3.25 35.77
C LEU A 37 -15.08 -4.45 34.85
N GLN A 38 -15.89 -4.56 33.81
CA GLN A 38 -15.72 -5.55 32.78
C GLN A 38 -15.16 -4.91 31.52
N GLY A 39 -14.04 -5.41 31.04
CA GLY A 39 -13.45 -5.12 29.74
C GLY A 39 -13.47 -6.33 28.82
N GLN A 40 -13.01 -6.11 27.62
CA GLN A 40 -12.88 -7.12 26.59
C GLN A 40 -11.47 -7.06 25.99
N ILE A 41 -10.90 -8.21 25.68
CA ILE A 41 -9.66 -8.28 24.91
C ILE A 41 -10.00 -8.02 23.44
N GLU A 42 -9.26 -7.12 22.84
CA GLU A 42 -9.25 -6.85 21.41
C GLU A 42 -7.87 -7.07 20.83
N ALA A 43 -7.77 -7.21 19.53
CA ALA A 43 -6.50 -7.31 18.81
C ALA A 43 -6.64 -6.63 17.45
N THR A 44 -5.52 -6.30 16.83
CA THR A 44 -5.52 -5.75 15.49
C THR A 44 -6.04 -6.79 14.50
N GLU A 45 -7.10 -6.42 13.78
CA GLU A 45 -7.69 -7.20 12.72
C GLU A 45 -7.31 -6.62 11.36
N ILE A 46 -6.74 -7.46 10.49
CA ILE A 46 -6.33 -7.08 9.14
C ILE A 46 -7.22 -7.80 8.13
N ARG A 47 -8.01 -7.03 7.39
CA ARG A 47 -8.83 -7.56 6.30
C ARG A 47 -7.97 -7.77 5.07
N ILE A 48 -7.79 -9.01 4.65
CA ILE A 48 -7.03 -9.38 3.46
C ILE A 48 -7.93 -9.20 2.24
N SER A 49 -7.52 -8.31 1.33
CA SER A 49 -8.18 -8.04 0.06
C SER A 49 -7.13 -7.79 -1.02
N GLY A 50 -7.46 -8.10 -2.29
CA GLY A 50 -6.56 -7.92 -3.42
C GLY A 50 -7.05 -6.83 -4.37
N LYS A 51 -6.16 -6.36 -5.24
CA LYS A 51 -6.48 -5.46 -6.36
C LYS A 51 -6.94 -6.23 -7.59
N LEU A 52 -6.58 -7.51 -7.70
CA LEU A 52 -6.89 -8.35 -8.84
C LEU A 52 -8.34 -8.84 -8.77
N PRO A 53 -9.22 -8.42 -9.67
CA PRO A 53 -10.52 -9.04 -9.83
C PRO A 53 -10.36 -10.39 -10.51
N GLY A 54 -11.05 -11.41 -9.99
CA GLY A 54 -10.94 -12.76 -10.53
C GLY A 54 -11.73 -13.77 -9.74
N ARG A 55 -11.52 -15.04 -10.03
CA ARG A 55 -12.15 -16.15 -9.30
C ARG A 55 -11.17 -16.73 -8.30
N VAL A 56 -11.64 -16.97 -7.08
CA VAL A 56 -10.84 -17.67 -6.06
C VAL A 56 -10.59 -19.09 -6.55
N ASP A 57 -9.32 -19.44 -6.74
CA ASP A 57 -8.90 -20.76 -7.22
C ASP A 57 -8.70 -21.73 -6.06
N THR A 58 -7.89 -21.34 -5.09
CA THR A 58 -7.58 -22.19 -3.93
C THR A 58 -7.21 -21.37 -2.71
N PHE A 59 -7.52 -21.92 -1.53
CA PHE A 59 -7.01 -21.45 -0.25
C PHE A 59 -5.86 -22.37 0.20
N PHE A 60 -4.78 -21.77 0.69
CA PHE A 60 -3.62 -22.48 1.26
C PHE A 60 -3.70 -22.56 2.78
N VAL A 61 -4.70 -21.93 3.37
CA VAL A 61 -4.91 -21.82 4.81
C VAL A 61 -6.37 -22.11 5.16
N ALA A 62 -6.60 -22.49 6.41
CA ALA A 62 -7.94 -22.69 6.96
C ALA A 62 -8.21 -21.70 8.10
N GLU A 63 -9.49 -21.54 8.46
CA GLU A 63 -9.88 -20.79 9.66
C GLU A 63 -9.26 -21.41 10.93
N GLY A 64 -8.76 -20.58 11.83
CA GLY A 64 -8.05 -21.00 13.04
C GLY A 64 -6.58 -21.38 12.81
N GLN A 65 -6.06 -21.29 11.58
CA GLN A 65 -4.66 -21.60 11.29
C GLN A 65 -3.76 -20.40 11.58
N ALA A 66 -2.65 -20.65 12.29
CA ALA A 66 -1.59 -19.67 12.47
C ALA A 66 -0.76 -19.53 11.19
N VAL A 67 -0.44 -18.27 10.82
CA VAL A 67 0.34 -17.92 9.65
C VAL A 67 1.44 -16.93 10.01
N ASN A 68 2.53 -16.97 9.24
CA ASN A 68 3.62 -16.02 9.36
C ASN A 68 3.53 -14.98 8.23
N ARG A 69 4.13 -13.82 8.48
CA ARG A 69 4.25 -12.79 7.45
C ARG A 69 4.92 -13.34 6.19
N GLY A 70 4.27 -13.17 5.03
CA GLY A 70 4.73 -13.63 3.73
C GLY A 70 4.19 -15.00 3.31
N ASP A 71 3.52 -15.75 4.20
CA ASP A 71 2.86 -17.00 3.83
C ASP A 71 1.76 -16.72 2.80
N THR A 72 1.68 -17.55 1.76
CA THR A 72 0.61 -17.45 0.77
C THR A 72 -0.70 -17.94 1.35
N LEU A 73 -1.74 -17.12 1.22
CA LEU A 73 -3.06 -17.36 1.81
C LEU A 73 -4.07 -17.88 0.80
N VAL A 74 -4.15 -17.25 -0.37
CA VAL A 74 -5.15 -17.55 -1.39
C VAL A 74 -4.60 -17.29 -2.79
N GLY A 75 -4.98 -18.12 -3.75
CA GLY A 75 -4.75 -17.96 -5.16
C GLY A 75 -6.01 -17.45 -5.89
N ILE A 76 -5.85 -16.42 -6.71
CA ILE A 76 -6.90 -15.81 -7.53
C ILE A 76 -6.55 -16.03 -8.99
N SER A 77 -7.46 -16.61 -9.74
CA SER A 77 -7.34 -16.80 -11.20
C SER A 77 -8.05 -15.66 -11.92
N SER A 78 -7.32 -14.94 -12.78
CA SER A 78 -7.85 -13.86 -13.62
C SER A 78 -7.29 -13.98 -15.04
N PRO A 79 -7.94 -14.77 -15.94
CA PRO A 79 -7.54 -14.89 -17.33
C PRO A 79 -7.51 -13.54 -18.06
N GLU A 80 -8.39 -12.61 -17.68
CA GLU A 80 -8.46 -11.26 -18.24
C GLU A 80 -7.21 -10.46 -17.96
N ALA A 81 -6.67 -10.54 -16.74
CA ALA A 81 -5.43 -9.85 -16.37
C ALA A 81 -4.22 -10.44 -17.10
N TRP A 82 -4.18 -11.77 -17.29
CA TRP A 82 -3.17 -12.43 -18.10
C TRP A 82 -3.24 -12.01 -19.57
N ALA A 83 -4.45 -11.92 -20.15
CA ALA A 83 -4.63 -11.43 -21.52
C ALA A 83 -4.17 -9.97 -21.67
N LYS A 84 -4.44 -9.12 -20.68
CA LYS A 84 -3.93 -7.74 -20.64
C LYS A 84 -2.40 -7.70 -20.57
N LEU A 85 -1.76 -8.58 -19.80
CA LEU A 85 -0.30 -8.66 -19.77
C LEU A 85 0.26 -9.04 -21.14
N GLN A 86 -0.33 -10.02 -21.82
CA GLN A 86 0.09 -10.40 -23.17
C GLN A 86 -0.05 -9.24 -24.15
N GLN A 87 -1.16 -8.49 -24.08
CA GLN A 87 -1.38 -7.30 -24.89
C GLN A 87 -0.33 -6.21 -24.62
N ALA A 88 -0.05 -5.93 -23.34
CA ALA A 88 0.97 -4.95 -22.93
C ALA A 88 2.37 -5.35 -23.43
N ASN A 89 2.75 -6.62 -23.30
CA ASN A 89 4.02 -7.15 -23.82
C ASN A 89 4.12 -7.03 -25.36
N ALA A 90 3.02 -7.27 -26.07
CA ALA A 90 3.00 -7.09 -27.51
C ALA A 90 3.19 -5.61 -27.90
N MET A 91 2.58 -4.68 -27.18
CA MET A 91 2.78 -3.25 -27.40
C MET A 91 4.21 -2.80 -27.08
N GLU A 92 4.80 -3.31 -26.00
CA GLU A 92 6.22 -3.05 -25.66
C GLU A 92 7.14 -3.55 -26.80
N ASN A 93 6.90 -4.74 -27.33
CA ASN A 93 7.69 -5.26 -28.46
C ASN A 93 7.56 -4.40 -29.71
N VAL A 94 6.35 -3.91 -30.05
CA VAL A 94 6.15 -2.97 -31.16
C VAL A 94 6.96 -1.69 -30.94
N ALA A 95 6.90 -1.11 -29.73
CA ALA A 95 7.69 0.09 -29.40
C ALA A 95 9.20 -0.17 -29.49
N LYS A 96 9.69 -1.32 -29.02
CA LYS A 96 11.10 -1.73 -29.13
C LYS A 96 11.54 -1.83 -30.61
N PHE A 97 10.79 -2.54 -31.44
CA PHE A 97 11.12 -2.66 -32.87
C PHE A 97 11.07 -1.32 -33.59
N GLN A 98 10.15 -0.42 -33.18
CA GLN A 98 10.10 0.94 -33.73
C GLN A 98 11.36 1.72 -33.33
N ASN A 99 11.80 1.63 -32.08
CA ASN A 99 13.03 2.27 -31.61
C ASN A 99 14.26 1.69 -32.32
N GLU A 100 14.39 0.35 -32.42
CA GLU A 100 15.48 -0.29 -33.16
C GLU A 100 15.56 0.20 -34.61
N LYS A 101 14.43 0.26 -35.30
CA LYS A 101 14.35 0.77 -36.68
C LYS A 101 14.84 2.21 -36.80
N ILE A 102 14.57 3.06 -35.80
CA ILE A 102 15.00 4.45 -35.76
C ILE A 102 16.48 4.54 -35.38
N ASP A 103 16.95 3.72 -34.48
CA ASP A 103 18.36 3.67 -34.03
C ASP A 103 19.29 3.10 -35.12
N GLU A 104 18.85 2.11 -35.88
CA GLU A 104 19.59 1.60 -37.06
C GLU A 104 19.78 2.67 -38.12
N GLY A 105 18.88 3.66 -38.16
CA GLY A 105 18.96 4.81 -39.06
C GLY A 105 18.65 4.45 -40.52
N THR A 106 19.33 5.16 -41.45
CA THR A 106 19.11 4.98 -42.88
C THR A 106 19.71 3.66 -43.37
N ARG A 107 18.94 2.89 -44.14
CA ARG A 107 19.41 1.61 -44.73
C ARG A 107 20.69 1.85 -45.56
N LEU A 108 21.67 0.96 -45.40
CA LEU A 108 22.94 1.02 -46.11
C LEU A 108 22.79 1.16 -47.64
N GLN A 109 21.77 0.55 -48.25
CA GLN A 109 21.50 0.68 -49.68
C GLN A 109 21.17 2.12 -50.07
N ILE A 110 20.38 2.85 -49.28
CA ILE A 110 20.03 4.25 -49.52
C ILE A 110 21.26 5.13 -49.41
N ILE A 111 22.11 4.91 -48.38
CA ILE A 111 23.36 5.62 -48.17
C ILE A 111 24.27 5.43 -49.36
N ARG A 112 24.48 4.19 -49.83
CA ARG A 112 25.29 3.86 -50.98
C ARG A 112 24.75 4.49 -52.27
N THR A 113 23.42 4.46 -52.48
CA THR A 113 22.82 5.10 -53.65
C THR A 113 23.07 6.62 -53.67
N ALA A 114 22.96 7.28 -52.52
CA ALA A 114 23.26 8.71 -52.40
C ALA A 114 24.75 9.00 -52.59
N GLU A 115 25.64 8.12 -52.13
CA GLU A 115 27.09 8.22 -52.35
C GLU A 115 27.46 8.07 -53.81
N GLU A 116 26.91 7.12 -54.52
CA GLU A 116 27.14 6.95 -55.97
C GLU A 116 26.62 8.13 -56.79
N LEU A 117 25.47 8.70 -56.42
CA LEU A 117 24.95 9.89 -57.05
C LEU A 117 25.91 11.08 -56.82
N TRP A 118 26.45 11.25 -55.63
CA TRP A 118 27.43 12.26 -55.32
C TRP A 118 28.75 12.03 -56.11
N ASN A 119 29.24 10.80 -56.21
CA ASN A 119 30.41 10.46 -56.99
C ASN A 119 30.24 10.75 -58.46
N LYS A 120 29.06 10.49 -59.03
CA LYS A 120 28.70 10.85 -60.39
C LYS A 120 28.78 12.39 -60.57
N SER A 121 28.15 13.14 -59.65
CA SER A 121 28.14 14.62 -59.72
C SER A 121 29.56 15.23 -59.58
N LYS A 122 30.45 14.61 -58.81
CA LYS A 122 31.88 14.99 -58.76
C LYS A 122 32.56 14.81 -60.12
N THR A 123 32.29 13.69 -60.80
CA THR A 123 32.85 13.39 -62.10
C THR A 123 32.38 14.42 -63.15
N ASP A 124 31.06 14.72 -63.14
CA ASP A 124 30.45 15.72 -64.02
C ASP A 124 31.02 17.12 -63.75
N LEU A 125 31.22 17.52 -62.49
CA LEU A 125 31.85 18.76 -62.09
C LEU A 125 33.32 18.80 -62.59
N GLN A 126 34.08 17.72 -62.45
CA GLN A 126 35.46 17.66 -62.91
C GLN A 126 35.55 17.86 -64.44
N LEU A 127 34.64 17.27 -65.21
CA LEU A 127 34.55 17.43 -66.64
C LEU A 127 34.20 18.90 -67.01
N ALA A 128 33.18 19.47 -66.39
CA ALA A 128 32.75 20.87 -66.58
C ALA A 128 33.89 21.83 -66.24
N LYS A 129 34.58 21.60 -65.13
CA LYS A 129 35.74 22.39 -64.70
C LYS A 129 36.89 22.37 -65.73
N SER A 130 37.24 21.19 -66.22
CA SER A 130 38.31 21.05 -67.21
C SER A 130 37.93 21.72 -68.53
N THR A 131 36.68 21.65 -68.94
CA THR A 131 36.13 22.31 -70.14
C THR A 131 36.15 23.83 -69.95
N PHE A 132 35.70 24.32 -68.83
CA PHE A 132 35.70 25.75 -68.50
C PHE A 132 37.12 26.34 -68.54
N GLN A 133 38.07 25.68 -67.87
CA GLN A 133 39.50 26.11 -67.86
C GLN A 133 40.08 26.19 -69.26
N ARG A 134 39.78 25.23 -70.12
CA ARG A 134 40.23 25.21 -71.52
C ARG A 134 39.61 26.35 -72.30
N ILE A 135 38.30 26.58 -72.22
CA ILE A 135 37.60 27.70 -72.95
C ILE A 135 38.03 29.02 -72.37
N GLN A 136 38.30 29.14 -71.09
CA GLN A 136 38.83 30.40 -70.50
C GLN A 136 40.19 30.76 -71.04
N ALA A 137 41.07 29.82 -71.27
CA ALA A 137 42.38 30.03 -71.89
C ALA A 137 42.19 30.50 -73.34
N LEU A 138 41.38 29.81 -74.14
CA LEU A 138 41.08 30.18 -75.53
C LEU A 138 40.38 31.54 -75.67
N TYR A 139 39.56 31.95 -74.72
CA TYR A 139 38.93 33.24 -74.66
C TYR A 139 39.92 34.38 -74.40
N LYS A 140 40.88 34.17 -73.51
CA LYS A 140 42.02 35.06 -73.25
C LYS A 140 42.84 35.30 -74.49
N ASP A 141 43.00 34.25 -75.32
CA ASP A 141 43.73 34.31 -76.59
C ASP A 141 42.82 34.79 -77.76
N SER A 142 41.58 35.26 -77.48
CA SER A 142 40.60 35.74 -78.45
C SER A 142 40.20 34.68 -79.49
N VAL A 143 40.27 33.42 -79.24
CA VAL A 143 39.99 32.29 -80.14
C VAL A 143 38.51 31.89 -80.13
N VAL A 144 37.79 32.18 -79.02
CA VAL A 144 36.36 31.84 -78.86
C VAL A 144 35.53 33.13 -78.59
N SER A 145 34.21 33.05 -78.89
CA SER A 145 33.31 34.17 -78.63
C SER A 145 32.95 34.30 -77.15
N ALA A 146 32.55 35.50 -76.71
CA ALA A 146 32.05 35.82 -75.39
C ALA A 146 30.83 34.92 -75.08
N GLN A 147 29.91 34.71 -75.99
CA GLN A 147 28.75 33.86 -75.83
C GLN A 147 29.18 32.37 -75.44
N ARG A 148 30.20 31.87 -76.13
CA ARG A 148 30.69 30.53 -75.86
C ARG A 148 31.37 30.41 -74.47
N TYR A 149 32.03 31.45 -74.04
CA TYR A 149 32.58 31.55 -72.69
C TYR A 149 31.47 31.54 -71.65
N ASP A 150 30.44 32.39 -71.80
CA ASP A 150 29.32 32.52 -70.88
C ASP A 150 28.52 31.22 -70.77
N GLU A 151 28.28 30.51 -71.88
CA GLU A 151 27.63 29.17 -71.90
C GLU A 151 28.39 28.15 -71.05
N VAL A 152 29.68 28.08 -71.23
CA VAL A 152 30.51 27.07 -70.50
C VAL A 152 30.70 27.46 -69.05
N GLU A 153 30.76 28.77 -68.73
CA GLU A 153 30.75 29.26 -67.36
C GLU A 153 29.46 28.88 -66.65
N ALA A 154 28.31 29.10 -67.28
CA ALA A 154 27.01 28.71 -66.74
C ALA A 154 26.88 27.22 -66.51
N LEU A 155 27.40 26.38 -67.42
CA LEU A 155 27.47 24.94 -67.28
C LEU A 155 28.36 24.52 -66.09
N TYR A 156 29.50 25.19 -65.89
CA TYR A 156 30.39 24.94 -64.75
C TYR A 156 29.74 25.31 -63.42
N GLN A 157 29.07 26.48 -63.35
CA GLN A 157 28.33 26.89 -62.16
C GLN A 157 27.16 25.96 -61.86
N SER A 158 26.43 25.46 -62.86
CA SER A 158 25.41 24.45 -62.72
C SER A 158 25.95 23.12 -62.16
N ALA A 159 27.11 22.69 -62.62
CA ALA A 159 27.76 21.48 -62.15
C ALA A 159 28.19 21.61 -60.67
N ILE A 160 28.69 22.79 -60.26
CA ILE A 160 29.01 23.10 -58.85
C ILE A 160 27.76 22.97 -57.99
N ALA A 161 26.64 23.55 -58.42
CA ALA A 161 25.38 23.51 -57.70
C ALA A 161 24.85 22.08 -57.59
N ALA A 162 24.91 21.27 -58.66
CA ALA A 162 24.51 19.86 -58.67
C ALA A 162 25.36 19.01 -57.74
N GLU A 163 26.67 19.18 -57.73
CA GLU A 163 27.56 18.45 -56.78
C GLU A 163 27.23 18.78 -55.35
N ARG A 164 27.06 20.06 -55.00
CA ARG A 164 26.69 20.49 -53.66
C ARG A 164 25.34 19.90 -53.23
N ALA A 165 24.35 19.86 -54.09
CA ALA A 165 23.05 19.28 -53.79
C ALA A 165 23.15 17.77 -53.53
N ALA A 166 23.87 17.04 -54.38
CA ALA A 166 24.09 15.59 -54.19
C ALA A 166 24.89 15.29 -52.92
N HIS A 167 25.89 16.12 -52.59
CA HIS A 167 26.64 16.00 -51.35
C HIS A 167 25.73 16.19 -50.11
N GLN A 168 24.88 17.22 -50.12
CA GLN A 168 23.93 17.43 -49.01
C GLN A 168 22.95 16.27 -48.87
N GLN A 169 22.54 15.65 -49.97
CA GLN A 169 21.68 14.47 -49.94
C GLN A 169 22.38 13.24 -49.36
N TYR A 170 23.66 13.05 -49.69
CA TYR A 170 24.48 12.01 -49.07
C TYR A 170 24.64 12.24 -47.57
N LEU A 171 24.97 13.48 -47.13
CA LEU A 171 25.09 13.80 -45.71
C LEU A 171 23.80 13.59 -44.95
N LEU A 172 22.64 13.95 -45.53
CA LEU A 172 21.33 13.72 -44.93
C LEU A 172 21.04 12.22 -44.76
N ALA A 173 21.32 11.43 -45.81
CA ALA A 173 21.16 10.00 -45.75
C ALA A 173 22.07 9.35 -44.67
N LYS A 174 23.31 9.85 -44.55
CA LYS A 174 24.31 9.36 -43.58
C LYS A 174 23.98 9.79 -42.13
N ALA A 175 23.37 10.96 -41.92
CA ALA A 175 22.99 11.45 -40.60
C ALA A 175 21.89 10.61 -39.95
N GLY A 176 21.03 10.00 -40.78
CA GLY A 176 19.93 9.14 -40.29
C GLY A 176 18.83 9.92 -39.56
N ALA A 177 18.22 9.30 -38.58
CA ALA A 177 17.15 9.89 -37.79
C ALA A 177 17.67 11.02 -36.88
N GLN A 178 16.82 12.04 -36.70
CA GLN A 178 17.14 13.16 -35.81
C GLN A 178 17.19 12.72 -34.36
N LYS A 179 17.92 13.48 -33.52
CA LYS A 179 18.03 13.18 -32.09
C LYS A 179 16.66 13.14 -31.42
N GLN A 180 15.77 14.05 -31.80
CA GLN A 180 14.41 14.14 -31.27
C GLN A 180 13.58 12.89 -31.61
N ASP A 181 13.73 12.34 -32.81
CA ASP A 181 13.04 11.12 -33.22
C ASP A 181 13.50 9.92 -32.38
N LYS A 182 14.81 9.82 -32.11
CA LYS A 182 15.40 8.79 -31.26
C LYS A 182 14.92 8.89 -29.81
N GLU A 183 14.90 10.09 -29.26
CA GLU A 183 14.42 10.32 -27.89
C GLU A 183 12.91 10.05 -27.77
N SER A 184 12.13 10.44 -28.80
CA SER A 184 10.70 10.13 -28.85
C SER A 184 10.43 8.62 -28.89
N ALA A 185 11.19 7.88 -29.72
CA ALA A 185 11.06 6.43 -29.81
C ALA A 185 11.44 5.73 -28.49
N ARG A 186 12.49 6.19 -27.81
CA ARG A 186 12.85 5.68 -26.47
C ARG A 186 11.76 5.95 -25.44
N SER A 187 11.23 7.17 -25.41
CA SER A 187 10.12 7.50 -24.51
C SER A 187 8.88 6.65 -24.74
N LEU A 188 8.63 6.24 -26.00
CA LEU A 188 7.55 5.32 -26.33
C LEU A 188 7.80 3.91 -25.75
N VAL A 189 9.05 3.43 -25.79
CA VAL A 189 9.45 2.16 -25.13
C VAL A 189 9.24 2.25 -23.63
N ASP A 190 9.71 3.33 -23.00
CA ASP A 190 9.56 3.54 -21.56
C ASP A 190 8.09 3.59 -21.13
N ALA A 191 7.23 4.25 -21.91
CA ALA A 191 5.79 4.30 -21.65
C ALA A 191 5.14 2.90 -21.76
N ALA A 192 5.49 2.14 -22.80
CA ALA A 192 5.00 0.77 -22.97
C ALA A 192 5.47 -0.16 -21.84
N GLN A 193 6.73 -0.03 -21.41
CA GLN A 193 7.29 -0.77 -20.29
C GLN A 193 6.60 -0.40 -18.96
N GLY A 194 6.25 0.87 -18.77
CA GLY A 194 5.41 1.32 -17.67
C GLY A 194 4.08 0.60 -17.60
N THR A 195 3.41 0.44 -18.76
CA THR A 195 2.14 -0.28 -18.88
C THR A 195 2.30 -1.77 -18.53
N VAL A 196 3.38 -2.43 -18.96
CA VAL A 196 3.69 -3.82 -18.58
C VAL A 196 3.87 -3.92 -17.07
N SER A 197 4.63 -3.00 -16.45
CA SER A 197 4.88 -2.98 -15.02
C SER A 197 3.60 -2.76 -14.20
N GLU A 198 2.70 -1.93 -14.69
CA GLU A 198 1.38 -1.71 -14.08
C GLU A 198 0.57 -3.01 -14.01
N VAL A 199 0.43 -3.71 -15.14
CA VAL A 199 -0.32 -4.98 -15.19
C VAL A 199 0.36 -6.07 -14.36
N GLN A 200 1.69 -6.13 -14.37
CA GLN A 200 2.45 -7.06 -13.53
C GLN A 200 2.22 -6.81 -12.04
N SER A 201 2.17 -5.53 -11.62
CA SER A 201 1.88 -5.17 -10.23
C SER A 201 0.50 -5.64 -9.78
N VAL A 202 -0.50 -5.60 -10.67
CA VAL A 202 -1.84 -6.15 -10.38
C VAL A 202 -1.81 -7.67 -10.31
N LEU A 203 -1.04 -8.33 -11.19
CA LEU A 203 -0.91 -9.79 -11.20
C LEU A 203 -0.14 -10.35 -10.00
N GLN A 204 0.67 -9.55 -9.29
CA GLN A 204 1.27 -9.97 -8.02
C GLN A 204 0.21 -10.33 -6.98
N ASP A 205 -0.94 -9.67 -7.01
CA ASP A 205 -2.08 -9.96 -6.14
C ASP A 205 -2.85 -11.24 -6.55
N ALA A 206 -2.40 -11.99 -7.56
CA ALA A 206 -2.92 -13.32 -7.84
C ALA A 206 -2.62 -14.31 -6.70
N TRP A 207 -1.60 -14.01 -5.90
CA TRP A 207 -1.19 -14.78 -4.72
C TRP A 207 -1.13 -13.84 -3.53
N LEU A 208 -2.23 -13.73 -2.77
CA LEU A 208 -2.26 -12.88 -1.60
C LEU A 208 -1.48 -13.52 -0.46
N THR A 209 -0.64 -12.72 0.18
CA THR A 209 0.21 -13.15 1.29
C THR A 209 -0.17 -12.46 2.59
N ALA A 210 0.18 -13.10 3.72
CA ALA A 210 -0.03 -12.55 5.04
C ALA A 210 0.85 -11.30 5.27
N PRO A 211 0.27 -10.14 5.62
CA PRO A 211 1.03 -8.92 5.88
C PRO A 211 1.71 -8.92 7.25
N ALA A 212 1.26 -9.77 8.18
CA ALA A 212 1.77 -9.90 9.54
C ALA A 212 1.63 -11.34 10.03
N ASN A 213 2.31 -11.66 11.13
CA ASN A 213 2.09 -12.92 11.85
C ASN A 213 0.76 -12.85 12.57
N GLY A 214 -0.03 -13.92 12.51
CA GLY A 214 -1.34 -13.95 13.14
C GLY A 214 -2.07 -15.28 12.95
N GLU A 215 -3.37 -15.26 13.18
CA GLU A 215 -4.27 -16.41 12.98
C GLU A 215 -5.41 -16.01 12.07
N ILE A 216 -5.78 -16.86 11.13
CA ILE A 216 -6.94 -16.62 10.24
C ILE A 216 -8.21 -16.76 11.06
N ALA A 217 -8.95 -15.67 11.23
CA ALA A 217 -10.19 -15.67 12.00
C ALA A 217 -11.38 -16.18 11.19
N THR A 218 -11.57 -15.61 10.00
CA THR A 218 -12.74 -15.89 9.14
C THR A 218 -12.36 -15.79 7.68
N ILE A 219 -12.89 -16.70 6.88
CA ILE A 219 -12.83 -16.67 5.41
C ILE A 219 -14.23 -16.33 4.90
N TYR A 220 -14.36 -15.17 4.21
CA TYR A 220 -15.66 -14.62 3.79
C TYR A 220 -16.18 -15.20 2.47
N VAL A 221 -15.28 -15.69 1.62
CA VAL A 221 -15.58 -16.15 0.26
C VAL A 221 -15.20 -17.62 0.10
N GLN A 222 -15.78 -18.28 -0.89
CA GLN A 222 -15.52 -19.69 -1.15
C GLN A 222 -14.70 -19.89 -2.43
N CYS A 223 -14.04 -21.04 -2.53
CA CYS A 223 -13.37 -21.48 -3.75
C CYS A 223 -14.36 -21.51 -4.93
N GLY A 224 -13.97 -20.92 -6.05
CA GLY A 224 -14.82 -20.77 -7.23
C GLY A 224 -15.65 -19.48 -7.25
N GLU A 225 -15.71 -18.71 -6.17
CA GLU A 225 -16.43 -17.45 -6.10
C GLU A 225 -15.68 -16.32 -6.82
N LEU A 226 -16.42 -15.38 -7.41
CA LEU A 226 -15.87 -14.20 -8.08
C LEU A 226 -15.67 -13.09 -7.08
N VAL A 227 -14.45 -12.53 -7.01
CA VAL A 227 -14.09 -11.41 -6.16
C VAL A 227 -13.72 -10.19 -7.00
N GLY A 228 -14.16 -9.02 -6.57
CA GLY A 228 -13.80 -7.74 -7.16
C GLY A 228 -12.62 -7.09 -6.45
N THR A 229 -12.12 -5.99 -7.02
CA THR A 229 -11.06 -5.18 -6.40
C THR A 229 -11.52 -4.68 -5.03
N GLY A 230 -10.68 -4.91 -4.00
CA GLY A 230 -10.94 -4.48 -2.62
C GLY A 230 -11.96 -5.33 -1.86
N THR A 231 -12.51 -6.39 -2.45
CA THR A 231 -13.41 -7.33 -1.74
C THR A 231 -12.64 -8.02 -0.62
N PRO A 232 -13.13 -7.98 0.63
CA PRO A 232 -12.52 -8.72 1.75
C PRO A 232 -12.63 -10.23 1.49
N ILE A 233 -11.52 -10.93 1.51
CA ILE A 233 -11.46 -12.39 1.28
C ILE A 233 -11.40 -13.12 2.61
N MET A 234 -10.57 -12.65 3.53
CA MET A 234 -10.43 -13.21 4.86
C MET A 234 -9.99 -12.16 5.89
N ASN A 235 -10.12 -12.49 7.16
CA ASN A 235 -9.67 -11.67 8.27
C ASN A 235 -8.51 -12.35 9.00
N LEU A 236 -7.41 -11.62 9.17
CA LEU A 236 -6.22 -12.02 9.93
C LEU A 236 -6.20 -11.26 11.24
N VAL A 237 -6.08 -11.98 12.35
CA VAL A 237 -5.96 -11.41 13.70
C VAL A 237 -4.54 -11.52 14.20
N VAL A 238 -3.97 -10.38 14.59
CA VAL A 238 -2.60 -10.29 15.13
C VAL A 238 -2.64 -10.56 16.62
N LEU A 239 -2.50 -11.83 17.03
CA LEU A 239 -2.60 -12.24 18.45
C LEU A 239 -1.51 -11.63 19.36
N GLN A 240 -0.41 -11.14 18.79
CA GLN A 240 0.66 -10.50 19.56
C GLN A 240 0.30 -9.08 20.02
N ASP A 241 -0.73 -8.48 19.40
CA ASP A 241 -1.20 -7.12 19.66
C ASP A 241 -2.49 -7.10 20.49
N CYS A 242 -2.72 -8.18 21.27
CA CYS A 242 -3.87 -8.25 22.16
C CYS A 242 -3.76 -7.17 23.26
N HIS A 243 -4.81 -6.40 23.41
CA HIS A 243 -4.95 -5.40 24.48
C HIS A 243 -6.34 -5.48 25.08
N VAL A 244 -6.49 -4.99 26.31
CA VAL A 244 -7.80 -4.88 26.96
C VAL A 244 -8.42 -3.53 26.65
N VAL A 245 -9.69 -3.52 26.29
CA VAL A 245 -10.53 -2.34 26.16
C VAL A 245 -11.47 -2.30 27.33
N LEU A 246 -11.41 -1.23 28.13
CA LEU A 246 -12.24 -0.96 29.29
C LEU A 246 -13.08 0.28 29.03
N ASN A 247 -14.39 0.21 29.25
CA ASN A 247 -15.25 1.37 29.27
C ASN A 247 -15.41 1.83 30.73
N VAL A 248 -14.66 2.85 31.11
CA VAL A 248 -14.58 3.35 32.49
C VAL A 248 -15.44 4.60 32.63
N ARG A 249 -16.30 4.60 33.64
CA ARG A 249 -17.13 5.75 33.97
C ARG A 249 -16.27 6.90 34.52
N GLU A 250 -16.68 8.14 34.30
CA GLU A 250 -15.96 9.38 34.59
C GLU A 250 -15.46 9.45 36.06
N ASP A 251 -16.28 8.98 37.01
CA ASP A 251 -15.93 8.97 38.43
C ASP A 251 -14.80 8.02 38.82
N TYR A 252 -14.52 7.02 38.00
CA TYR A 252 -13.43 6.06 38.20
C TYR A 252 -12.20 6.30 37.29
N LEU A 253 -12.29 7.29 36.40
CA LEU A 253 -11.23 7.57 35.44
C LEU A 253 -9.89 7.93 36.11
N SER A 254 -9.96 8.58 37.26
CA SER A 254 -8.77 8.94 38.05
C SER A 254 -7.93 7.75 38.52
N ASN A 255 -8.49 6.55 38.54
CA ASN A 255 -7.78 5.32 38.91
C ASN A 255 -6.98 4.71 37.75
N PHE A 256 -7.14 5.23 36.51
CA PHE A 256 -6.49 4.73 35.31
C PHE A 256 -5.71 5.81 34.55
N PRO A 257 -4.79 6.55 35.19
CA PRO A 257 -3.97 7.50 34.45
C PRO A 257 -3.08 6.79 33.43
N MET A 258 -2.62 7.53 32.42
CA MET A 258 -1.68 7.02 31.43
C MET A 258 -0.44 6.39 32.09
N GLY A 259 -0.07 5.18 31.65
CA GLY A 259 1.05 4.43 32.17
C GLY A 259 0.79 3.68 33.48
N GLN A 260 -0.39 3.82 34.10
CA GLN A 260 -0.76 3.10 35.32
C GLN A 260 -0.91 1.60 35.00
N ALA A 261 -0.34 0.76 35.89
CA ALA A 261 -0.56 -0.68 35.86
C ALA A 261 -1.73 -1.05 36.76
N PHE A 262 -2.55 -2.02 36.32
CA PHE A 262 -3.64 -2.62 37.08
C PHE A 262 -3.72 -4.11 36.82
N VAL A 263 -4.38 -4.85 37.73
CA VAL A 263 -4.56 -6.30 37.61
C VAL A 263 -5.94 -6.58 37.05
N GLY A 264 -6.00 -7.34 35.96
CA GLY A 264 -7.24 -7.86 35.40
C GLY A 264 -7.30 -9.38 35.51
N LYS A 265 -8.46 -9.93 35.89
CA LYS A 265 -8.72 -11.36 35.95
C LYS A 265 -9.39 -11.82 34.67
N VAL A 266 -8.85 -12.81 33.99
CA VAL A 266 -9.39 -13.36 32.74
C VAL A 266 -10.08 -14.71 33.06
N PRO A 267 -11.42 -14.75 33.10
CA PRO A 267 -12.15 -15.99 33.45
C PRO A 267 -11.87 -17.13 32.46
N ALA A 268 -11.77 -16.83 31.17
CA ALA A 268 -11.50 -17.83 30.13
C ALA A 268 -10.14 -18.54 30.29
N LEU A 269 -9.20 -17.95 31.03
CA LEU A 269 -7.90 -18.54 31.35
C LEU A 269 -7.85 -19.08 32.77
N GLY A 270 -8.98 -19.53 33.35
CA GLY A 270 -9.08 -20.04 34.72
C GLY A 270 -8.89 -18.96 35.78
N HIS A 271 -9.43 -17.78 35.57
CA HIS A 271 -9.27 -16.59 36.41
C HIS A 271 -7.82 -16.15 36.64
N LYS A 272 -6.98 -16.37 35.62
CA LYS A 272 -5.59 -15.92 35.64
C LYS A 272 -5.52 -14.41 35.82
N GLU A 273 -4.72 -13.96 36.76
CA GLU A 273 -4.40 -12.55 36.96
C GLU A 273 -3.31 -12.12 35.98
N ILE A 274 -3.58 -11.02 35.23
CA ILE A 274 -2.68 -10.46 34.26
C ILE A 274 -2.53 -8.96 34.59
N VAL A 275 -1.29 -8.50 34.61
CA VAL A 275 -0.99 -7.08 34.80
C VAL A 275 -1.07 -6.37 33.46
N PHE A 276 -1.94 -5.39 33.36
CA PHE A 276 -2.12 -4.53 32.20
C PHE A 276 -1.60 -3.12 32.51
N GLN A 277 -1.06 -2.45 31.52
CA GLN A 277 -0.62 -1.06 31.62
C GLN A 277 -1.42 -0.19 30.66
N VAL A 278 -1.99 0.91 31.16
CA VAL A 278 -2.76 1.87 30.37
C VAL A 278 -1.85 2.54 29.33
N ASN A 279 -2.18 2.41 28.06
CA ASN A 279 -1.44 2.99 26.95
C ASN A 279 -2.25 4.03 26.15
N TYR A 280 -3.58 4.03 26.32
CA TYR A 280 -4.46 4.98 25.64
C TYR A 280 -5.70 5.25 26.47
N ILE A 281 -6.14 6.50 26.46
CA ILE A 281 -7.41 6.96 27.04
C ILE A 281 -8.09 7.79 25.96
N SER A 282 -9.33 7.45 25.62
CA SER A 282 -10.09 8.21 24.62
C SER A 282 -10.26 9.66 25.05
N PRO A 283 -9.94 10.65 24.19
CA PRO A 283 -10.14 12.06 24.48
C PRO A 283 -11.63 12.47 24.50
N LEU A 284 -12.51 11.60 23.97
CA LEU A 284 -13.94 11.83 23.88
C LEU A 284 -14.68 10.80 24.73
N GLY A 285 -15.49 11.30 25.67
CA GLY A 285 -16.41 10.45 26.42
C GLY A 285 -17.62 10.06 25.56
N SER A 286 -17.94 8.77 25.56
CA SER A 286 -19.16 8.24 24.94
C SER A 286 -20.31 8.24 25.95
N PHE A 287 -21.57 8.32 25.47
CA PHE A 287 -22.72 8.15 26.35
C PHE A 287 -22.85 6.66 26.69
N ALA A 288 -22.86 6.35 28.01
CA ALA A 288 -23.24 5.02 28.43
C ALA A 288 -24.72 4.78 28.10
N THR A 289 -25.04 3.63 27.53
CA THR A 289 -26.39 3.17 27.22
C THR A 289 -27.20 2.79 28.48
N TRP A 290 -26.71 3.12 29.67
CA TRP A 290 -27.34 2.84 30.95
C TRP A 290 -28.21 4.04 31.37
N LYS A 291 -29.52 3.90 31.24
CA LYS A 291 -30.47 4.77 31.97
C LYS A 291 -30.39 4.39 33.44
N SER A 292 -29.83 5.25 34.27
CA SER A 292 -29.99 5.14 35.71
C SER A 292 -31.47 5.37 36.05
N THR A 293 -32.12 4.41 36.73
CA THR A 293 -33.47 4.52 37.26
C THR A 293 -33.51 5.25 38.59
N ASP A 294 -32.36 5.70 39.08
CA ASP A 294 -32.28 6.41 40.37
C ASP A 294 -32.15 7.93 40.15
N ASN A 295 -33.03 8.67 40.80
CA ASN A 295 -33.28 10.11 40.60
C ASN A 295 -32.13 11.03 41.10
N SER A 296 -30.97 10.47 41.47
CA SER A 296 -29.80 11.19 42.05
C SER A 296 -28.47 11.07 41.31
N SER A 297 -28.45 10.38 40.18
CA SER A 297 -27.21 10.22 39.39
C SER A 297 -27.31 10.92 38.05
N TYR A 298 -26.35 11.81 37.76
CA TYR A 298 -26.14 12.38 36.45
C TYR A 298 -25.89 11.26 35.43
N ASP A 299 -26.25 11.46 34.15
CA ASP A 299 -25.82 10.63 33.05
C ASP A 299 -24.29 10.79 32.92
N MET A 300 -23.55 9.96 33.66
CA MET A 300 -22.09 10.00 33.63
C MET A 300 -21.59 9.41 32.33
N ARG A 301 -20.62 10.07 31.70
CA ARG A 301 -19.97 9.60 30.49
C ARG A 301 -19.01 8.47 30.81
N THR A 302 -18.81 7.58 29.83
CA THR A 302 -17.77 6.56 29.87
C THR A 302 -16.66 6.92 28.93
N PHE A 303 -15.43 6.63 29.36
CA PHE A 303 -14.23 6.80 28.55
C PHE A 303 -13.65 5.43 28.24
N GLU A 304 -13.31 5.24 26.98
CA GLU A 304 -12.64 4.03 26.53
C GLU A 304 -11.14 4.12 26.88
N ILE A 305 -10.65 3.07 27.52
CA ILE A 305 -9.25 2.94 27.93
C ILE A 305 -8.69 1.66 27.30
N HIS A 306 -7.53 1.78 26.67
CA HIS A 306 -6.79 0.61 26.22
C HIS A 306 -5.61 0.37 27.15
N ALA A 307 -5.35 -0.91 27.44
CA ALA A 307 -4.17 -1.28 28.20
C ALA A 307 -3.55 -2.56 27.63
N LEU A 308 -2.23 -2.55 27.55
CA LEU A 308 -1.43 -3.66 27.05
C LEU A 308 -1.03 -4.58 28.19
N PRO A 309 -1.01 -5.91 28.01
CA PRO A 309 -0.42 -6.82 28.99
C PRO A 309 1.09 -6.56 29.08
N MET A 310 1.61 -6.46 30.30
CA MET A 310 3.05 -6.23 30.54
C MET A 310 3.92 -7.43 30.15
N GLU A 311 3.32 -8.61 30.10
CA GLU A 311 3.98 -9.85 29.69
C GLU A 311 3.18 -10.54 28.59
N THR A 312 3.86 -11.26 27.71
CA THR A 312 3.19 -12.06 26.67
C THR A 312 2.42 -13.21 27.30
N VAL A 313 1.09 -13.19 27.19
CA VAL A 313 0.21 -14.21 27.75
C VAL A 313 -0.21 -15.19 26.67
N LYS A 314 0.26 -16.44 26.78
CA LYS A 314 -0.16 -17.49 25.84
C LYS A 314 -1.64 -17.82 26.05
N GLY A 315 -2.38 -17.92 24.93
CA GLY A 315 -3.81 -18.28 24.94
C GLY A 315 -4.76 -17.11 25.14
N LEU A 316 -4.26 -15.88 25.24
CA LEU A 316 -5.09 -14.67 25.20
C LEU A 316 -5.68 -14.52 23.81
N ARG A 317 -7.01 -14.35 23.70
CA ARG A 317 -7.71 -14.21 22.43
C ARG A 317 -8.67 -13.02 22.46
N PRO A 318 -8.89 -12.34 21.34
CA PRO A 318 -9.94 -11.35 21.24
C PRO A 318 -11.31 -11.91 21.61
N GLY A 319 -12.15 -11.08 22.21
CA GLY A 319 -13.45 -11.47 22.72
C GLY A 319 -13.45 -12.00 24.15
N MET A 320 -12.32 -12.31 24.76
CA MET A 320 -12.24 -12.72 26.17
C MET A 320 -12.56 -11.53 27.08
N SER A 321 -13.36 -11.79 28.12
CA SER A 321 -13.67 -10.80 29.15
C SER A 321 -12.50 -10.66 30.14
N VAL A 322 -12.31 -9.45 30.61
CA VAL A 322 -11.37 -9.10 31.68
C VAL A 322 -12.14 -8.42 32.80
N LEU A 323 -12.00 -8.92 34.01
CA LEU A 323 -12.65 -8.37 35.20
C LEU A 323 -11.60 -7.61 36.02
N VAL A 324 -11.85 -6.34 36.29
CA VAL A 324 -10.99 -5.47 37.11
C VAL A 324 -11.74 -5.10 38.39
N GLU A 325 -11.26 -5.59 39.52
CA GLU A 325 -11.81 -5.29 40.83
C GLU A 325 -11.23 -3.97 41.35
N MET A 326 -12.11 -3.06 41.77
CA MET A 326 -11.71 -1.80 42.35
C MET A 326 -12.23 -1.68 43.79
N ASP A 327 -11.38 -1.20 44.68
CA ASP A 327 -11.82 -0.77 46.00
C ASP A 327 -12.52 0.59 45.87
N LYS A 328 -13.65 0.70 46.54
CA LYS A 328 -14.46 1.93 46.56
C LYS A 328 -13.87 2.96 47.52
#